data_f278cfa5cef39383e04222b9b3319860
#
_entry.id   f278cfa5cef39383e04222b9b3319860
#
_cell.length_a   1.000
_cell.length_b   1.000
_cell.length_c   1.000
_cell.angle_alpha   90.00
_cell.angle_beta   90.00
_cell.angle_gamma   90.00
#
_symmetry.space_group_name_H-M   'P 1'
#
loop_
_entity.id
_entity.type
_entity.pdbx_description
1 polymer ?
#
loop_
_entity_poly.entity_id
_entity_poly.type
_entity_poly.pdbx_seq_one_letter_code
_entity_poly.pdbx_strand_id
1 'polypeptide(L)'
;MEIGSEFWGVPLCEKQNNLLDGNLLHTLSGRTALELIAQDLKAERGAKSIYMPAYCCDSMLEPFKKQGYEIKLYAVEPYSKTIHRQVFTDHGCDAILLLDYFGFESEETAIFAMMEKLRGTSVIIDRVQSAFSETKALEYADYTVTSWRKWFFSNAATAEKCCGEWLVHETEKNNEEYISLRRNAARLKADYIENGVGEKPKFLVKFGEAEEILDNDFSDYAAEEKSLEEIRYADVDFIVSQRRENAALIYDELKKLPAETIRPLYAQMGENDVPLFVPVLVKPEIRAELRQHLIKNEVYCPIHWPSELGGANKLYDGELSLICDQRYGTEDIKRQMTLISEFINGYLL
;
A
#
# COMPACT_ATOMS: atom_id res chain seq x y z
N MET A 1 -9.41 20.65 -8.68
CA MET A 1 -9.57 19.18 -8.73
C MET A 1 -9.34 18.62 -7.34
N GLU A 2 -10.06 17.58 -6.90
CA GLU A 2 -9.76 16.91 -5.63
C GLU A 2 -8.40 16.21 -5.66
N ILE A 3 -7.73 16.09 -4.51
CA ILE A 3 -6.44 15.40 -4.36
C ILE A 3 -6.65 14.20 -3.44
N GLY A 4 -6.18 13.01 -3.87
CA GLY A 4 -6.31 11.76 -3.13
C GLY A 4 -7.55 10.95 -3.50
N SER A 5 -7.98 10.05 -2.59
CA SER A 5 -9.11 9.13 -2.81
C SER A 5 -8.84 8.06 -3.89
N GLU A 6 -9.83 7.20 -4.20
CA GLU A 6 -9.72 6.09 -5.14
C GLU A 6 -9.25 6.51 -6.53
N PHE A 7 -8.44 5.65 -7.16
CA PHE A 7 -8.04 5.82 -8.56
C PHE A 7 -9.22 5.58 -9.50
N TRP A 8 -9.23 6.26 -10.66
CA TRP A 8 -10.25 6.10 -11.70
C TRP A 8 -9.71 5.65 -13.05
N GLY A 9 -8.39 5.56 -13.21
CA GLY A 9 -7.74 5.14 -14.44
C GLY A 9 -6.32 4.66 -14.22
N VAL A 10 -5.71 4.22 -15.32
CA VAL A 10 -4.32 3.79 -15.43
C VAL A 10 -3.65 4.64 -16.50
N PRO A 11 -2.50 5.26 -16.26
CA PRO A 11 -1.72 5.83 -17.36
C PRO A 11 -1.18 4.68 -18.21
N LEU A 12 -1.48 4.71 -19.52
CA LEU A 12 -1.11 3.65 -20.45
C LEU A 12 -0.10 4.16 -21.49
N CYS A 13 0.78 3.29 -21.93
CA CYS A 13 1.69 3.51 -23.05
C CYS A 13 1.60 2.37 -24.07
N GLU A 14 2.23 2.55 -25.24
CA GLU A 14 2.21 1.53 -26.31
C GLU A 14 3.12 0.32 -26.02
N LYS A 15 4.12 0.49 -25.14
CA LYS A 15 5.10 -0.53 -24.81
C LYS A 15 4.62 -1.37 -23.63
N GLN A 16 4.70 -2.68 -23.77
CA GLN A 16 4.49 -3.59 -22.66
C GLN A 16 5.63 -3.49 -21.66
N ASN A 17 5.26 -3.55 -20.37
CA ASN A 17 6.19 -3.68 -19.26
C ASN A 17 6.28 -5.14 -18.79
N ASN A 18 7.09 -5.39 -17.76
CA ASN A 18 7.35 -6.71 -17.20
C ASN A 18 6.73 -6.92 -15.80
N LEU A 19 5.74 -6.13 -15.41
CA LEU A 19 5.13 -6.21 -14.07
C LEU A 19 4.42 -7.53 -13.79
N LEU A 20 4.02 -8.25 -14.84
CA LEU A 20 3.36 -9.55 -14.75
C LEU A 20 4.25 -10.69 -15.24
N ASP A 21 5.57 -10.49 -15.29
CA ASP A 21 6.53 -11.56 -15.57
C ASP A 21 6.90 -12.28 -14.27
N GLY A 22 7.07 -13.60 -14.34
CA GLY A 22 7.48 -14.42 -13.20
C GLY A 22 6.56 -15.60 -12.93
N ASN A 23 6.76 -16.25 -11.81
CA ASN A 23 5.94 -17.37 -11.34
C ASN A 23 4.75 -16.85 -10.50
N LEU A 24 3.81 -16.19 -11.18
CA LEU A 24 2.73 -15.42 -10.59
C LEU A 24 1.40 -16.19 -10.61
N LEU A 25 0.62 -15.99 -9.55
CA LEU A 25 -0.82 -16.24 -9.53
C LEU A 25 -1.54 -14.88 -9.50
N HIS A 26 -2.54 -14.71 -10.35
CA HIS A 26 -3.28 -13.46 -10.50
C HIS A 26 -4.62 -13.54 -9.79
N THR A 27 -4.86 -12.63 -8.86
CA THR A 27 -6.04 -12.65 -7.99
C THR A 27 -6.75 -11.29 -8.00
N LEU A 28 -8.01 -11.28 -7.56
CA LEU A 28 -8.82 -10.06 -7.50
C LEU A 28 -8.27 -9.05 -6.49
N SER A 29 -7.68 -9.52 -5.41
CA SER A 29 -7.23 -8.67 -4.30
C SER A 29 -5.97 -9.18 -3.62
N GLY A 30 -5.26 -8.27 -2.92
CA GLY A 30 -4.12 -8.66 -2.07
C GLY A 30 -4.50 -9.65 -0.96
N ARG A 31 -5.73 -9.63 -0.45
CA ARG A 31 -6.22 -10.63 0.52
C ARG A 31 -6.27 -12.02 -0.09
N THR A 32 -6.80 -12.13 -1.30
CA THR A 32 -6.83 -13.39 -2.04
C THR A 32 -5.41 -13.88 -2.34
N ALA A 33 -4.50 -13.00 -2.73
CA ALA A 33 -3.09 -13.32 -2.97
C ALA A 33 -2.40 -13.86 -1.70
N LEU A 34 -2.60 -13.21 -0.56
CA LEU A 34 -2.07 -13.67 0.74
C LEU A 34 -2.69 -15.01 1.17
N GLU A 35 -3.96 -15.26 0.84
CA GLU A 35 -4.61 -16.54 1.13
C GLU A 35 -3.98 -17.68 0.33
N LEU A 36 -3.68 -17.48 -0.96
CA LEU A 36 -2.98 -18.48 -1.78
C LEU A 36 -1.57 -18.75 -1.26
N ILE A 37 -0.83 -17.72 -0.85
CA ILE A 37 0.48 -17.90 -0.20
C ILE A 37 0.36 -18.73 1.08
N ALA A 38 -0.64 -18.42 1.92
CA ALA A 38 -0.86 -19.19 3.15
C ALA A 38 -1.22 -20.66 2.89
N GLN A 39 -2.04 -20.92 1.88
CA GLN A 39 -2.39 -22.29 1.44
C GLN A 39 -1.18 -23.04 0.90
N ASP A 40 -0.36 -22.40 0.07
CA ASP A 40 0.85 -23.01 -0.53
C ASP A 40 1.89 -23.34 0.53
N LEU A 41 2.17 -22.42 1.46
CA LEU A 41 3.04 -22.65 2.61
C LEU A 41 2.59 -23.84 3.48
N LYS A 42 1.28 -23.93 3.69
CA LYS A 42 0.69 -25.05 4.44
C LYS A 42 0.83 -26.38 3.69
N ALA A 43 0.63 -26.37 2.38
CA ALA A 43 0.77 -27.55 1.54
C ALA A 43 2.23 -28.01 1.42
N GLU A 44 3.17 -27.07 1.26
CA GLU A 44 4.59 -27.39 1.03
C GLU A 44 5.32 -27.78 2.32
N ARG A 45 5.09 -27.04 3.43
CA ARG A 45 5.87 -27.17 4.67
C ARG A 45 5.04 -27.51 5.90
N GLY A 46 3.73 -27.65 5.78
CA GLY A 46 2.84 -27.83 6.92
C GLY A 46 2.81 -26.62 7.87
N ALA A 47 3.10 -25.41 7.36
CA ALA A 47 3.18 -24.18 8.13
C ALA A 47 1.86 -23.92 8.87
N LYS A 48 1.98 -23.48 10.14
CA LYS A 48 0.85 -23.23 11.06
C LYS A 48 0.92 -21.89 11.79
N SER A 49 2.04 -21.19 11.65
CA SER A 49 2.30 -19.95 12.37
C SER A 49 3.02 -18.93 11.49
N ILE A 50 2.70 -17.65 11.71
CA ILE A 50 3.30 -16.53 10.99
C ILE A 50 3.60 -15.36 11.92
N TYR A 51 4.73 -14.71 11.70
CA TYR A 51 5.17 -13.50 12.38
C TYR A 51 4.91 -12.27 11.50
N MET A 52 4.06 -11.35 11.95
CA MET A 52 3.58 -10.22 11.15
C MET A 52 3.80 -8.89 11.87
N PRO A 53 3.89 -7.76 11.16
CA PRO A 53 4.00 -6.47 11.81
C PRO A 53 2.71 -6.08 12.52
N ALA A 54 2.82 -5.46 13.71
CA ALA A 54 1.68 -4.85 14.38
C ALA A 54 1.18 -3.58 13.68
N TYR A 55 2.04 -2.92 12.90
CA TYR A 55 1.69 -1.78 12.07
C TYR A 55 1.33 -2.26 10.65
N CYS A 56 0.11 -2.72 10.48
CA CYS A 56 -0.41 -3.19 9.20
C CYS A 56 -1.95 -3.02 9.13
N CYS A 57 -2.50 -3.22 7.96
CA CYS A 57 -3.94 -3.28 7.78
C CYS A 57 -4.49 -4.60 8.33
N ASP A 58 -5.60 -4.57 9.07
CA ASP A 58 -6.23 -5.78 9.62
C ASP A 58 -6.56 -6.82 8.54
N SER A 59 -6.90 -6.35 7.33
CA SER A 59 -7.16 -7.21 6.18
C SER A 59 -5.96 -8.07 5.74
N MET A 60 -4.73 -7.75 6.18
CA MET A 60 -3.55 -8.60 5.93
C MET A 60 -3.51 -9.83 6.84
N LEU A 61 -4.17 -9.78 7.99
CA LEU A 61 -4.22 -10.89 8.96
C LEU A 61 -5.32 -11.90 8.61
N GLU A 62 -6.41 -11.44 8.01
CA GLU A 62 -7.60 -12.25 7.72
C GLU A 62 -7.31 -13.51 6.90
N PRO A 63 -6.49 -13.47 5.81
CA PRO A 63 -6.15 -14.65 5.04
C PRO A 63 -5.47 -15.74 5.88
N PHE A 64 -4.53 -15.36 6.74
CA PHE A 64 -3.82 -16.30 7.61
C PHE A 64 -4.72 -16.85 8.72
N LYS A 65 -5.57 -15.98 9.33
CA LYS A 65 -6.59 -16.44 10.31
C LYS A 65 -7.54 -17.45 9.69
N LYS A 66 -8.03 -17.18 8.49
CA LYS A 66 -8.92 -18.08 7.75
C LYS A 66 -8.28 -19.42 7.46
N GLN A 67 -6.99 -19.44 7.15
CA GLN A 67 -6.22 -20.65 6.95
C GLN A 67 -5.77 -21.32 8.25
N GLY A 68 -6.16 -20.78 9.42
CA GLY A 68 -5.89 -21.38 10.74
C GLY A 68 -4.46 -21.20 11.24
N TYR A 69 -3.77 -20.15 10.81
CA TYR A 69 -2.44 -19.81 11.33
C TYR A 69 -2.51 -19.18 12.73
N GLU A 70 -1.57 -19.56 13.58
CA GLU A 70 -1.21 -18.78 14.76
C GLU A 70 -0.46 -17.52 14.31
N ILE A 71 -0.98 -16.33 14.64
CA ILE A 71 -0.35 -15.05 14.27
C ILE A 71 0.33 -14.48 15.49
N LYS A 72 1.64 -14.24 15.39
CA LYS A 72 2.41 -13.43 16.33
C LYS A 72 2.75 -12.08 15.69
N LEU A 73 2.83 -11.04 16.51
CA LEU A 73 3.05 -9.68 16.04
C LEU A 73 4.38 -9.12 16.55
N TYR A 74 5.15 -8.50 15.65
CA TYR A 74 6.30 -7.69 16.03
C TYR A 74 5.96 -6.20 16.02
N ALA A 75 6.52 -5.46 16.97
CA ALA A 75 6.29 -4.03 17.06
C ALA A 75 7.01 -3.28 15.93
N VAL A 76 6.37 -2.20 15.46
CA VAL A 76 6.92 -1.27 14.47
C VAL A 76 6.76 0.13 15.03
N GLU A 77 7.86 0.86 15.16
CA GLU A 77 7.89 2.18 15.79
C GLU A 77 8.62 3.21 14.93
N PRO A 78 8.25 4.51 14.99
CA PRO A 78 9.05 5.56 14.38
C PRO A 78 10.35 5.71 15.16
N TYR A 79 11.48 5.60 14.48
CA TYR A 79 12.78 5.74 15.11
C TYR A 79 13.63 6.74 14.32
N SER A 80 14.00 7.87 14.95
CA SER A 80 14.99 8.84 14.44
C SER A 80 14.95 9.12 12.93
N LYS A 81 13.75 9.37 12.36
CA LYS A 81 13.51 9.67 10.93
C LYS A 81 13.45 8.43 10.02
N THR A 82 13.07 7.30 10.56
CA THR A 82 12.77 6.05 9.84
C THR A 82 11.79 5.21 10.65
N ILE A 83 11.38 4.09 10.11
CA ILE A 83 10.60 3.07 10.83
C ILE A 83 11.57 2.01 11.34
N HIS A 84 11.49 1.70 12.63
CA HIS A 84 12.23 0.61 13.25
C HIS A 84 11.31 -0.57 13.52
N ARG A 85 11.80 -1.80 13.25
CA ARG A 85 11.08 -3.06 13.46
C ARG A 85 11.74 -3.83 14.59
N GLN A 86 10.95 -4.17 15.61
CA GLN A 86 11.43 -5.02 16.70
C GLN A 86 11.15 -6.49 16.38
N VAL A 87 11.90 -7.04 15.44
CA VAL A 87 11.81 -8.46 15.07
C VAL A 87 12.67 -9.31 16.00
N PHE A 88 12.01 -10.16 16.79
CA PHE A 88 12.70 -11.13 17.64
C PHE A 88 13.00 -12.40 16.85
N THR A 89 14.24 -12.82 16.90
CA THR A 89 14.75 -13.93 16.09
C THR A 89 14.39 -15.33 16.62
N ASP A 90 13.86 -15.42 17.82
CA ASP A 90 13.39 -16.65 18.45
C ASP A 90 11.86 -16.73 18.53
N HIS A 91 11.16 -16.07 17.61
CA HIS A 91 9.69 -16.01 17.57
C HIS A 91 9.03 -17.38 17.37
N GLY A 92 9.75 -18.37 16.80
CA GLY A 92 9.29 -19.75 16.63
C GLY A 92 8.13 -19.89 15.63
N CYS A 93 7.99 -18.98 14.67
CA CYS A 93 7.00 -19.09 13.61
C CYS A 93 7.58 -19.74 12.35
N ASP A 94 6.71 -20.38 11.57
CA ASP A 94 7.07 -21.06 10.32
C ASP A 94 7.32 -20.08 9.16
N ALA A 95 6.68 -18.91 9.22
CA ALA A 95 6.80 -17.85 8.23
C ALA A 95 6.90 -16.46 8.89
N ILE A 96 7.47 -15.51 8.16
CA ILE A 96 7.49 -14.09 8.50
C ILE A 96 6.99 -13.27 7.30
N LEU A 97 6.20 -12.22 7.59
CA LEU A 97 5.82 -11.21 6.60
C LEU A 97 6.55 -9.90 6.93
N LEU A 98 7.28 -9.40 5.94
CA LEU A 98 8.02 -8.15 6.01
C LEU A 98 7.54 -7.22 4.88
N LEU A 99 7.63 -5.90 5.11
CA LEU A 99 7.30 -4.92 4.08
C LEU A 99 8.15 -3.65 4.19
N ASP A 100 8.36 -3.01 3.05
CA ASP A 100 8.92 -1.66 2.97
C ASP A 100 7.76 -0.67 2.93
N TYR A 101 7.65 0.12 4.00
CA TYR A 101 6.52 1.02 4.19
C TYR A 101 6.57 2.21 3.25
N PHE A 102 5.42 2.56 2.68
CA PHE A 102 5.18 3.77 1.88
C PHE A 102 6.03 3.89 0.60
N GLY A 103 6.74 2.81 0.21
CA GLY A 103 7.61 2.81 -0.96
C GLY A 103 9.05 3.28 -0.68
N PHE A 104 9.47 3.25 0.59
CA PHE A 104 10.83 3.55 1.01
C PHE A 104 11.56 2.26 1.37
N GLU A 105 12.69 2.00 0.70
CA GLU A 105 13.55 0.86 0.99
C GLU A 105 14.07 0.93 2.43
N SER A 106 14.17 -0.22 3.09
CA SER A 106 14.75 -0.33 4.42
C SER A 106 15.80 -1.44 4.47
N GLU A 107 17.03 -1.08 4.84
CA GLU A 107 18.08 -2.08 5.10
C GLU A 107 17.67 -3.10 6.17
N GLU A 108 16.88 -2.69 7.16
CA GLU A 108 16.36 -3.61 8.18
C GLU A 108 15.49 -4.71 7.57
N THR A 109 14.64 -4.38 6.58
CA THR A 109 13.83 -5.39 5.88
C THR A 109 14.71 -6.44 5.22
N ALA A 110 15.76 -6.01 4.52
CA ALA A 110 16.70 -6.94 3.87
C ALA A 110 17.50 -7.78 4.88
N ILE A 111 17.95 -7.17 5.99
CA ILE A 111 18.70 -7.88 7.05
C ILE A 111 17.80 -8.93 7.69
N PHE A 112 16.56 -8.61 8.06
CA PHE A 112 15.62 -9.56 8.65
C PHE A 112 15.24 -10.67 7.67
N ALA A 113 14.98 -10.33 6.40
CA ALA A 113 14.71 -11.32 5.37
C ALA A 113 15.87 -12.32 5.24
N MET A 114 17.11 -11.85 5.17
CA MET A 114 18.31 -12.70 5.13
C MET A 114 18.43 -13.58 6.37
N MET A 115 18.28 -13.01 7.57
CA MET A 115 18.41 -13.75 8.83
C MET A 115 17.37 -14.85 8.95
N GLU A 116 16.12 -14.56 8.61
CA GLU A 116 15.03 -15.53 8.68
C GLU A 116 15.17 -16.63 7.63
N LYS A 117 15.58 -16.27 6.41
CA LYS A 117 15.91 -17.25 5.37
C LYS A 117 17.00 -18.22 5.81
N LEU A 118 18.07 -17.73 6.45
CA LEU A 118 19.16 -18.57 6.99
C LEU A 118 18.71 -19.51 8.12
N ARG A 119 17.63 -19.19 8.82
CA ARG A 119 17.01 -20.05 9.86
C ARG A 119 16.03 -21.05 9.28
N GLY A 120 15.69 -20.97 8.01
CA GLY A 120 14.70 -21.81 7.38
C GLY A 120 13.25 -21.34 7.59
N THR A 121 13.04 -20.14 8.14
CA THR A 121 11.74 -19.47 8.16
C THR A 121 11.36 -19.05 6.74
N SER A 122 10.12 -19.26 6.33
CA SER A 122 9.64 -18.79 5.03
C SER A 122 9.44 -17.28 5.05
N VAL A 123 9.99 -16.57 4.06
CA VAL A 123 9.98 -15.11 3.97
C VAL A 123 8.97 -14.66 2.93
N ILE A 124 7.99 -13.87 3.37
CA ILE A 124 7.01 -13.20 2.51
C ILE A 124 7.35 -11.71 2.51
N ILE A 125 7.57 -11.13 1.33
CA ILE A 125 7.75 -9.68 1.17
C ILE A 125 6.47 -9.07 0.60
N ASP A 126 5.78 -8.27 1.41
CA ASP A 126 4.63 -7.50 0.96
C ASP A 126 5.11 -6.25 0.21
N ARG A 127 4.87 -6.22 -1.09
CA ARG A 127 5.20 -5.14 -1.99
C ARG A 127 4.04 -4.19 -2.29
N VAL A 128 2.92 -4.33 -1.59
CA VAL A 128 1.72 -3.50 -1.84
C VAL A 128 2.02 -2.00 -1.74
N GLN A 129 2.93 -1.62 -0.84
CA GLN A 129 3.36 -0.22 -0.71
C GLN A 129 4.66 0.12 -1.44
N SER A 130 5.37 -0.87 -1.97
CA SER A 130 6.69 -0.71 -2.60
C SER A 130 6.81 -1.36 -3.98
N ALA A 131 5.69 -1.50 -4.72
CA ALA A 131 5.65 -2.23 -5.99
C ALA A 131 6.68 -1.76 -7.01
N PHE A 132 6.98 -0.47 -7.05
CA PHE A 132 7.94 0.14 -7.97
C PHE A 132 9.30 0.47 -7.34
N SER A 133 9.45 0.30 -6.03
CA SER A 133 10.74 0.50 -5.36
C SER A 133 11.62 -0.73 -5.51
N GLU A 134 12.92 -0.53 -5.67
CA GLU A 134 13.89 -1.61 -5.60
C GLU A 134 14.21 -1.90 -4.13
N THR A 135 14.27 -3.16 -3.76
CA THR A 135 14.63 -3.59 -2.40
C THR A 135 15.47 -4.84 -2.43
N LYS A 136 16.54 -4.85 -1.64
CA LYS A 136 17.42 -6.02 -1.46
C LYS A 136 16.73 -7.17 -0.73
N ALA A 137 15.62 -6.93 -0.06
CA ALA A 137 14.88 -7.97 0.64
C ALA A 137 14.35 -9.05 -0.31
N LEU A 138 14.13 -8.71 -1.60
CA LEU A 138 13.67 -9.67 -2.61
C LEU A 138 14.64 -10.81 -2.87
N GLU A 139 15.95 -10.63 -2.65
CA GLU A 139 16.95 -11.69 -2.79
C GLU A 139 16.70 -12.87 -1.83
N TYR A 140 15.98 -12.62 -0.75
CA TYR A 140 15.71 -13.59 0.31
C TYR A 140 14.24 -14.02 0.37
N ALA A 141 13.38 -13.48 -0.48
CA ALA A 141 11.95 -13.80 -0.49
C ALA A 141 11.68 -15.24 -0.96
N ASP A 142 10.78 -15.92 -0.29
CA ASP A 142 10.13 -17.14 -0.82
C ASP A 142 8.88 -16.75 -1.60
N TYR A 143 8.17 -15.72 -1.15
CA TYR A 143 6.97 -15.20 -1.78
C TYR A 143 6.96 -13.67 -1.78
N THR A 144 6.31 -13.11 -2.80
CA THR A 144 5.94 -11.69 -2.79
C THR A 144 4.45 -11.50 -3.04
N VAL A 145 3.90 -10.37 -2.61
CA VAL A 145 2.52 -9.99 -2.89
C VAL A 145 2.45 -8.53 -3.30
N THR A 146 1.64 -8.23 -4.34
CA THR A 146 1.39 -6.88 -4.81
C THR A 146 -0.10 -6.67 -5.06
N SER A 147 -0.64 -5.51 -4.67
CA SER A 147 -2.01 -5.12 -4.96
C SER A 147 -2.01 -3.84 -5.81
N TRP A 148 -2.29 -3.99 -7.09
CA TRP A 148 -2.15 -2.93 -8.10
C TRP A 148 -3.10 -1.76 -7.86
N ARG A 149 -4.26 -1.97 -7.20
CA ARG A 149 -5.23 -0.93 -6.86
C ARG A 149 -4.67 0.19 -5.96
N LYS A 150 -3.51 -0.01 -5.36
CA LYS A 150 -2.84 1.01 -4.56
C LYS A 150 -2.04 2.01 -5.41
N TRP A 151 -1.77 1.67 -6.66
CA TRP A 151 -0.90 2.44 -7.56
C TRP A 151 -1.67 3.11 -8.70
N PHE A 152 -2.73 2.47 -9.16
CA PHE A 152 -3.66 2.95 -10.20
C PHE A 152 -4.99 2.18 -10.09
N PHE A 153 -5.96 2.52 -10.92
CA PHE A 153 -7.21 1.75 -10.94
C PHE A 153 -6.94 0.32 -11.42
N SER A 154 -7.30 -0.65 -10.60
CA SER A 154 -7.16 -2.07 -10.93
C SER A 154 -8.07 -2.94 -10.06
N ASN A 155 -8.53 -4.06 -10.62
CA ASN A 155 -9.17 -5.17 -9.94
C ASN A 155 -8.27 -6.41 -10.03
N ALA A 156 -6.98 -6.22 -9.73
CA ALA A 156 -5.98 -7.28 -9.74
C ALA A 156 -4.94 -7.10 -8.63
N ALA A 157 -4.46 -8.22 -8.16
CA ALA A 157 -3.28 -8.38 -7.32
C ALA A 157 -2.49 -9.60 -7.81
N THR A 158 -1.24 -9.70 -7.38
CA THR A 158 -0.36 -10.82 -7.74
C THR A 158 0.25 -11.42 -6.50
N ALA A 159 0.31 -12.76 -6.44
CA ALA A 159 1.17 -13.52 -5.56
C ALA A 159 2.28 -14.14 -6.40
N GLU A 160 3.53 -13.99 -5.99
CA GLU A 160 4.69 -14.59 -6.65
C GLU A 160 5.32 -15.63 -5.73
N LYS A 161 5.66 -16.79 -6.30
CA LYS A 161 6.54 -17.75 -5.64
C LYS A 161 7.93 -17.65 -6.25
N CYS A 162 8.87 -17.15 -5.46
CA CYS A 162 10.22 -16.82 -5.94
C CYS A 162 11.06 -18.08 -6.27
N CYS A 163 10.73 -19.22 -5.67
CA CYS A 163 11.42 -20.50 -5.91
C CYS A 163 10.46 -21.67 -5.85
N GLY A 164 10.62 -22.64 -6.77
CA GLY A 164 9.80 -23.86 -6.82
C GLY A 164 8.47 -23.66 -7.54
N GLU A 165 7.66 -24.71 -7.57
CA GLU A 165 6.35 -24.72 -8.21
C GLU A 165 5.26 -24.44 -7.17
N TRP A 166 4.18 -23.77 -7.58
CA TRP A 166 3.00 -23.62 -6.76
C TRP A 166 2.31 -24.98 -6.54
N LEU A 167 1.93 -25.28 -5.31
CA LEU A 167 1.11 -26.45 -4.96
C LEU A 167 -0.39 -26.11 -4.88
N VAL A 168 -0.72 -24.84 -5.02
CA VAL A 168 -2.07 -24.33 -5.16
C VAL A 168 -2.30 -23.84 -6.59
N HIS A 169 -3.55 -23.74 -6.98
CA HIS A 169 -3.92 -23.27 -8.32
C HIS A 169 -4.66 -21.95 -8.22
N GLU A 170 -4.44 -21.12 -9.23
CA GLU A 170 -5.24 -19.94 -9.45
C GLU A 170 -6.70 -20.34 -9.72
N THR A 171 -7.64 -19.60 -9.13
CA THR A 171 -9.04 -19.83 -9.39
C THR A 171 -9.51 -19.12 -10.66
N GLU A 172 -10.49 -19.69 -11.35
CA GLU A 172 -11.16 -19.07 -12.48
C GLU A 172 -12.44 -18.31 -12.07
N LYS A 173 -12.78 -18.31 -10.77
CA LYS A 173 -14.02 -17.71 -10.26
C LYS A 173 -13.91 -16.18 -10.31
N ASN A 174 -14.78 -15.56 -11.10
CA ASN A 174 -14.90 -14.12 -11.17
C ASN A 174 -15.93 -13.58 -10.16
N ASN A 175 -15.62 -12.42 -9.56
CA ASN A 175 -16.59 -11.63 -8.82
C ASN A 175 -17.09 -10.48 -9.70
N GLU A 176 -18.05 -10.79 -10.59
CA GLU A 176 -18.55 -9.81 -11.56
C GLU A 176 -19.27 -8.63 -10.91
N GLU A 177 -19.92 -8.83 -9.77
CA GLU A 177 -20.59 -7.77 -9.04
C GLU A 177 -19.57 -6.75 -8.52
N TYR A 178 -18.53 -7.20 -7.83
CA TYR A 178 -17.44 -6.37 -7.37
C TYR A 178 -16.76 -5.60 -8.53
N ILE A 179 -16.40 -6.31 -9.59
CA ILE A 179 -15.76 -5.73 -10.78
C ILE A 179 -16.64 -4.67 -11.42
N SER A 180 -17.93 -4.97 -11.62
CA SER A 180 -18.90 -4.05 -12.21
C SER A 180 -19.10 -2.79 -11.37
N LEU A 181 -19.22 -2.92 -10.05
CA LEU A 181 -19.35 -1.79 -9.13
C LEU A 181 -18.12 -0.90 -9.21
N ARG A 182 -16.90 -1.46 -9.12
CA ARG A 182 -15.66 -0.68 -9.18
C ARG A 182 -15.45 0.00 -10.54
N ARG A 183 -15.66 -0.71 -11.65
CA ARG A 183 -15.57 -0.12 -13.00
C ARG A 183 -16.56 1.02 -13.20
N ASN A 184 -17.80 0.84 -12.73
CA ASN A 184 -18.80 1.89 -12.81
C ASN A 184 -18.45 3.09 -11.92
N ALA A 185 -18.00 2.85 -10.70
CA ALA A 185 -17.53 3.90 -9.80
C ALA A 185 -16.35 4.69 -10.42
N ALA A 186 -15.36 4.00 -10.97
CA ALA A 186 -14.22 4.63 -11.63
C ALA A 186 -14.64 5.51 -12.81
N ARG A 187 -15.54 5.01 -13.68
CA ARG A 187 -16.09 5.80 -14.79
C ARG A 187 -16.83 7.04 -14.32
N LEU A 188 -17.72 6.90 -13.32
CA LEU A 188 -18.44 8.05 -12.76
C LEU A 188 -17.51 9.06 -12.12
N LYS A 189 -16.42 8.59 -11.49
CA LYS A 189 -15.40 9.47 -10.91
C LYS A 189 -14.58 10.16 -12.00
N ALA A 190 -14.19 9.46 -13.06
CA ALA A 190 -13.54 10.07 -14.22
C ALA A 190 -14.40 11.20 -14.81
N ASP A 191 -15.69 10.92 -15.08
CA ASP A 191 -16.62 11.93 -15.60
C ASP A 191 -16.74 13.15 -14.67
N TYR A 192 -16.77 12.92 -13.35
CA TYR A 192 -16.81 14.00 -12.35
C TYR A 192 -15.53 14.84 -12.34
N ILE A 193 -14.36 14.20 -12.36
CA ILE A 193 -13.07 14.90 -12.25
C ILE A 193 -12.69 15.60 -13.55
N GLU A 194 -12.84 14.92 -14.69
CA GLU A 194 -12.30 15.37 -15.99
C GLU A 194 -13.30 16.26 -16.75
N ASN A 195 -14.59 15.96 -16.61
CA ASN A 195 -15.64 16.62 -17.38
C ASN A 195 -16.57 17.50 -16.53
N GLY A 196 -16.44 17.47 -15.19
CA GLY A 196 -17.33 18.19 -14.27
C GLY A 196 -18.78 17.66 -14.29
N VAL A 197 -18.97 16.38 -14.70
CA VAL A 197 -20.29 15.79 -14.89
C VAL A 197 -20.56 14.73 -13.79
N GLY A 198 -21.74 14.78 -13.21
CA GLY A 198 -22.17 13.82 -12.21
C GLY A 198 -22.05 14.35 -10.77
N GLU A 199 -22.19 13.44 -9.82
CA GLU A 199 -22.24 13.74 -8.39
C GLU A 199 -21.32 12.83 -7.60
N LYS A 200 -20.51 13.41 -6.74
CA LYS A 200 -19.53 12.69 -5.91
C LYS A 200 -20.12 11.52 -5.08
N PRO A 201 -21.28 11.66 -4.41
CA PRO A 201 -21.85 10.56 -3.64
C PRO A 201 -22.13 9.30 -4.47
N LYS A 202 -22.45 9.43 -5.76
CA LYS A 202 -22.79 8.29 -6.62
C LYS A 202 -21.64 7.30 -6.82
N PHE A 203 -20.43 7.79 -7.00
CA PHE A 203 -19.28 6.91 -7.15
C PHE A 203 -18.75 6.44 -5.78
N LEU A 204 -18.85 7.26 -4.72
CA LEU A 204 -18.42 6.85 -3.39
C LEU A 204 -19.23 5.68 -2.85
N VAL A 205 -20.57 5.71 -3.03
CA VAL A 205 -21.46 4.60 -2.63
C VAL A 205 -21.03 3.30 -3.33
N LYS A 206 -20.76 3.34 -4.65
CA LYS A 206 -20.38 2.14 -5.40
C LYS A 206 -19.02 1.60 -5.01
N PHE A 207 -18.04 2.46 -4.70
CA PHE A 207 -16.77 1.99 -4.13
C PHE A 207 -16.97 1.35 -2.76
N GLY A 208 -17.84 1.94 -1.90
CA GLY A 208 -18.19 1.37 -0.60
C GLY A 208 -18.86 0.00 -0.72
N GLU A 209 -19.90 -0.14 -1.57
CA GLU A 209 -20.57 -1.41 -1.84
C GLU A 209 -19.57 -2.50 -2.33
N ALA A 210 -18.62 -2.12 -3.20
CA ALA A 210 -17.60 -3.06 -3.64
C ALA A 210 -16.67 -3.49 -2.50
N GLU A 211 -16.23 -2.59 -1.61
CA GLU A 211 -15.41 -2.97 -0.46
C GLU A 211 -16.18 -3.89 0.50
N GLU A 212 -17.48 -3.67 0.73
CA GLU A 212 -18.34 -4.55 1.54
C GLU A 212 -18.40 -5.99 0.98
N ILE A 213 -18.47 -6.14 -0.35
CA ILE A 213 -18.42 -7.47 -0.99
C ILE A 213 -17.09 -8.16 -0.66
N LEU A 214 -15.97 -7.43 -0.81
CA LEU A 214 -14.63 -7.98 -0.56
C LEU A 214 -14.37 -8.23 0.93
N ASP A 215 -14.97 -7.45 1.83
CA ASP A 215 -14.88 -7.65 3.28
C ASP A 215 -15.67 -8.90 3.71
N ASN A 216 -16.78 -9.21 3.04
CA ASN A 216 -17.59 -10.39 3.32
C ASN A 216 -16.98 -11.68 2.76
N ASP A 217 -16.43 -11.64 1.54
CA ASP A 217 -15.79 -12.78 0.90
C ASP A 217 -14.69 -12.33 -0.08
N PHE A 218 -13.44 -12.63 0.25
CA PHE A 218 -12.28 -12.34 -0.59
C PHE A 218 -11.65 -13.57 -1.24
N SER A 219 -12.20 -14.78 -0.97
CA SER A 219 -11.54 -16.03 -1.33
C SER A 219 -11.83 -16.49 -2.74
N ASP A 220 -10.82 -17.12 -3.32
CA ASP A 220 -10.91 -17.81 -4.61
C ASP A 220 -11.39 -16.93 -5.77
N TYR A 221 -11.07 -15.65 -5.77
CA TYR A 221 -11.41 -14.78 -6.89
C TYR A 221 -10.19 -14.49 -7.78
N ALA A 222 -10.33 -14.76 -9.06
CA ALA A 222 -9.38 -14.43 -10.11
C ALA A 222 -9.31 -12.92 -10.36
N ALA A 223 -8.17 -12.47 -10.83
CA ALA A 223 -8.02 -11.10 -11.31
C ALA A 223 -8.93 -10.83 -12.51
N GLU A 224 -9.35 -9.57 -12.65
CA GLU A 224 -10.05 -9.14 -13.86
C GLU A 224 -9.09 -9.11 -15.04
N GLU A 225 -9.41 -9.82 -16.13
CA GLU A 225 -8.55 -9.90 -17.33
C GLU A 225 -8.23 -8.51 -17.91
N LYS A 226 -9.22 -7.62 -17.94
CA LYS A 226 -9.00 -6.25 -18.38
C LYS A 226 -7.99 -5.49 -17.51
N SER A 227 -8.00 -5.71 -16.19
CA SER A 227 -7.00 -5.14 -15.31
C SER A 227 -5.61 -5.70 -15.56
N LEU A 228 -5.48 -6.99 -15.88
CA LEU A 228 -4.20 -7.59 -16.26
C LEU A 228 -3.67 -7.00 -17.57
N GLU A 229 -4.53 -6.79 -18.55
CA GLU A 229 -4.16 -6.11 -19.78
C GLU A 229 -3.69 -4.66 -19.50
N GLU A 230 -4.46 -3.90 -18.71
CA GLU A 230 -4.12 -2.54 -18.33
C GLU A 230 -2.78 -2.47 -17.58
N ILE A 231 -2.46 -3.44 -16.70
CA ILE A 231 -1.17 -3.53 -16.01
C ILE A 231 -0.02 -3.76 -17.00
N ARG A 232 -0.17 -4.64 -18.00
CA ARG A 232 0.87 -4.90 -19.01
C ARG A 232 1.25 -3.66 -19.82
N TYR A 233 0.32 -2.74 -19.99
CA TYR A 233 0.54 -1.50 -20.74
C TYR A 233 0.62 -0.25 -19.87
N ALA A 234 0.66 -0.40 -18.53
CA ALA A 234 0.83 0.74 -17.62
C ALA A 234 2.16 1.45 -17.91
N ASP A 235 2.12 2.78 -18.00
CA ASP A 235 3.29 3.62 -18.20
C ASP A 235 4.09 3.74 -16.89
N VAL A 236 4.94 2.73 -16.67
CA VAL A 236 5.75 2.62 -15.44
C VAL A 236 6.71 3.80 -15.30
N ASP A 237 7.33 4.23 -16.39
CA ASP A 237 8.29 5.32 -16.39
C ASP A 237 7.62 6.63 -15.96
N PHE A 238 6.43 6.91 -16.47
CA PHE A 238 5.64 8.06 -16.05
C PHE A 238 5.20 7.96 -14.59
N ILE A 239 4.69 6.79 -14.16
CA ILE A 239 4.24 6.57 -12.78
C ILE A 239 5.39 6.83 -11.81
N VAL A 240 6.56 6.27 -12.08
CA VAL A 240 7.74 6.38 -11.23
C VAL A 240 8.27 7.81 -11.20
N SER A 241 8.50 8.42 -12.36
CA SER A 241 9.06 9.77 -12.45
C SER A 241 8.15 10.81 -11.79
N GLN A 242 6.85 10.79 -12.10
CA GLN A 242 5.90 11.77 -11.55
C GLN A 242 5.76 11.65 -10.03
N ARG A 243 5.73 10.42 -9.47
CA ARG A 243 5.68 10.22 -8.02
C ARG A 243 6.94 10.74 -7.34
N ARG A 244 8.12 10.48 -7.91
CA ARG A 244 9.39 10.97 -7.36
C ARG A 244 9.49 12.50 -7.41
N GLU A 245 9.08 13.12 -8.52
CA GLU A 245 9.04 14.58 -8.67
C GLU A 245 8.10 15.22 -7.65
N ASN A 246 6.89 14.68 -7.51
CA ASN A 246 5.91 15.15 -6.53
C ASN A 246 6.43 15.01 -5.09
N ALA A 247 7.02 13.86 -4.77
CA ALA A 247 7.60 13.63 -3.46
C ALA A 247 8.75 14.59 -3.16
N ALA A 248 9.66 14.83 -4.12
CA ALA A 248 10.75 15.78 -3.96
C ALA A 248 10.23 17.20 -3.65
N LEU A 249 9.19 17.63 -4.35
CA LEU A 249 8.54 18.92 -4.09
C LEU A 249 7.94 18.98 -2.66
N ILE A 250 7.27 17.91 -2.22
CA ILE A 250 6.74 17.82 -0.85
C ILE A 250 7.89 17.94 0.18
N TYR A 251 8.99 17.23 -0.02
CA TYR A 251 10.16 17.33 0.87
C TYR A 251 10.72 18.76 0.93
N ASP A 252 10.79 19.47 -0.20
CA ASP A 252 11.30 20.82 -0.24
C ASP A 252 10.36 21.81 0.48
N GLU A 253 9.05 21.63 0.37
CA GLU A 253 8.08 22.45 1.10
C GLU A 253 8.08 22.11 2.61
N LEU A 254 8.22 20.85 3.00
CA LEU A 254 8.29 20.46 4.42
C LEU A 254 9.49 21.08 5.15
N LYS A 255 10.63 21.31 4.46
CA LYS A 255 11.81 21.97 5.04
C LYS A 255 11.54 23.40 5.50
N LYS A 256 10.48 24.05 4.99
CA LYS A 256 10.08 25.42 5.34
C LYS A 256 9.18 25.48 6.57
N LEU A 257 8.69 24.32 7.05
CA LEU A 257 7.78 24.20 8.18
C LEU A 257 8.53 23.83 9.47
N PRO A 258 7.98 24.19 10.66
CA PRO A 258 8.60 23.86 11.94
C PRO A 258 8.59 22.36 12.19
N ALA A 259 9.78 21.74 12.21
CA ALA A 259 9.95 20.31 12.30
C ALA A 259 9.43 19.68 13.62
N GLU A 260 9.27 20.48 14.66
CA GLU A 260 8.63 20.08 15.91
C GLU A 260 7.09 19.96 15.81
N THR A 261 6.49 20.53 14.76
CA THR A 261 5.04 20.49 14.53
C THR A 261 4.67 19.49 13.44
N ILE A 262 5.43 19.51 12.34
CA ILE A 262 5.28 18.56 11.22
C ILE A 262 6.65 18.23 10.63
N ARG A 263 6.93 16.96 10.39
CA ARG A 263 8.17 16.54 9.76
C ARG A 263 7.96 15.26 8.94
N PRO A 264 8.76 15.01 7.90
CA PRO A 264 8.71 13.74 7.20
C PRO A 264 9.12 12.60 8.12
N LEU A 265 8.48 11.43 7.96
CA LEU A 265 8.83 10.21 8.67
C LEU A 265 10.21 9.69 8.24
N TYR A 266 10.46 9.65 6.93
CA TYR A 266 11.77 9.39 6.35
C TYR A 266 12.51 10.69 6.09
N ALA A 267 13.79 10.77 6.47
CA ALA A 267 14.56 12.01 6.38
C ALA A 267 14.72 12.53 4.95
N GLN A 268 14.79 11.61 4.01
CA GLN A 268 14.95 11.86 2.57
C GLN A 268 14.47 10.67 1.76
N MET A 269 14.27 10.87 0.49
CA MET A 269 14.00 9.83 -0.49
C MET A 269 15.33 9.29 -1.03
N GLY A 270 15.50 7.98 -1.04
CA GLY A 270 16.63 7.28 -1.65
C GLY A 270 16.54 7.22 -3.18
N GLU A 271 17.60 6.70 -3.81
CA GLU A 271 17.67 6.55 -5.26
C GLU A 271 16.64 5.52 -5.77
N ASN A 272 16.45 4.44 -5.02
CA ASN A 272 15.58 3.32 -5.35
C ASN A 272 14.14 3.48 -4.85
N ASP A 273 13.83 4.56 -4.12
CA ASP A 273 12.50 4.77 -3.55
C ASP A 273 11.52 5.28 -4.58
N VAL A 274 10.34 4.69 -4.61
CA VAL A 274 9.17 5.19 -5.34
C VAL A 274 8.02 5.34 -4.36
N PRO A 275 7.78 6.53 -3.83
CA PRO A 275 6.80 6.72 -2.76
C PRO A 275 5.38 6.42 -3.18
N LEU A 276 4.71 5.56 -2.41
CA LEU A 276 3.25 5.43 -2.48
C LEU A 276 2.58 6.68 -1.90
N PHE A 277 3.13 7.18 -0.80
CA PHE A 277 2.81 8.44 -0.13
C PHE A 277 4.09 9.04 0.44
N VAL A 278 4.08 10.32 0.77
CA VAL A 278 5.08 10.92 1.65
C VAL A 278 4.51 10.96 3.07
N PRO A 279 4.84 10.00 3.95
CA PRO A 279 4.33 10.00 5.30
C PRO A 279 5.01 11.09 6.13
N VAL A 280 4.19 11.83 6.88
CA VAL A 280 4.67 12.84 7.83
C VAL A 280 4.21 12.49 9.25
N LEU A 281 5.00 12.92 10.24
CA LEU A 281 4.59 12.93 11.63
C LEU A 281 4.17 14.35 11.99
N VAL A 282 2.92 14.48 12.38
CA VAL A 282 2.29 15.71 12.88
C VAL A 282 2.12 15.58 14.39
N LYS A 283 2.20 16.67 15.13
CA LYS A 283 1.82 16.64 16.56
C LYS A 283 0.45 16.00 16.72
N PRO A 284 0.29 14.98 17.59
CA PRO A 284 -0.98 14.26 17.73
C PRO A 284 -2.18 15.16 18.01
N GLU A 285 -1.96 16.24 18.76
CA GLU A 285 -3.01 17.18 19.18
C GLU A 285 -3.68 17.90 18.01
N ILE A 286 -2.94 18.14 16.92
CA ILE A 286 -3.45 18.89 15.77
C ILE A 286 -3.68 18.05 14.51
N ARG A 287 -3.21 16.76 14.50
CA ARG A 287 -3.31 15.92 13.31
C ARG A 287 -4.75 15.77 12.80
N ALA A 288 -5.71 15.57 13.71
CA ALA A 288 -7.12 15.41 13.34
C ALA A 288 -7.69 16.71 12.73
N GLU A 289 -7.36 17.86 13.31
CA GLU A 289 -7.82 19.17 12.82
C GLU A 289 -7.19 19.51 11.46
N LEU A 290 -5.89 19.27 11.30
CA LEU A 290 -5.19 19.43 10.03
C LEU A 290 -5.86 18.58 8.94
N ARG A 291 -6.12 17.30 9.23
CA ARG A 291 -6.80 16.42 8.28
C ARG A 291 -8.19 16.93 7.92
N GLN A 292 -8.98 17.43 8.88
CA GLN A 292 -10.28 18.01 8.59
C GLN A 292 -10.18 19.30 7.76
N HIS A 293 -9.16 20.13 8.00
CA HIS A 293 -8.88 21.31 7.18
C HIS A 293 -8.59 20.89 5.71
N LEU A 294 -7.77 19.86 5.50
CA LEU A 294 -7.46 19.33 4.18
C LEU A 294 -8.71 18.77 3.49
N ILE A 295 -9.53 17.98 4.20
CA ILE A 295 -10.78 17.42 3.66
C ILE A 295 -11.76 18.52 3.23
N LYS A 296 -11.92 19.59 4.01
CA LYS A 296 -12.76 20.74 3.66
C LYS A 296 -12.30 21.45 2.38
N ASN A 297 -11.02 21.32 2.04
CA ASN A 297 -10.41 21.85 0.83
C ASN A 297 -10.17 20.77 -0.25
N GLU A 298 -10.90 19.65 -0.18
CA GLU A 298 -10.85 18.55 -1.15
C GLU A 298 -9.47 17.89 -1.29
N VAL A 299 -8.70 17.82 -0.21
CA VAL A 299 -7.44 17.06 -0.11
C VAL A 299 -7.63 15.92 0.87
N TYR A 300 -7.55 14.68 0.39
CA TYR A 300 -7.90 13.46 1.13
C TYR A 300 -6.65 12.64 1.45
N CYS A 301 -5.89 13.11 2.44
CA CYS A 301 -4.73 12.40 2.97
C CYS A 301 -5.18 11.25 3.89
N PRO A 302 -4.80 10.00 3.61
CA PRO A 302 -5.10 8.87 4.48
C PRO A 302 -4.23 8.87 5.74
N ILE A 303 -4.67 8.07 6.71
CA ILE A 303 -3.93 7.75 7.92
C ILE A 303 -3.75 6.22 7.94
N HIS A 304 -2.56 5.75 8.20
CA HIS A 304 -2.22 4.34 8.28
C HIS A 304 -1.79 3.98 9.69
N TRP A 305 -2.28 2.96 10.29
CA TRP A 305 -3.58 2.29 10.16
C TRP A 305 -4.24 2.36 11.51
N PRO A 306 -5.53 2.62 11.61
CA PRO A 306 -6.23 2.47 12.86
C PRO A 306 -6.28 0.98 13.15
N SER A 307 -5.36 0.48 13.97
CA SER A 307 -5.31 -0.93 14.33
C SER A 307 -5.66 -1.09 15.80
N GLU A 308 -6.61 -1.97 16.08
CA GLU A 308 -6.90 -2.47 17.42
C GLU A 308 -5.83 -3.48 17.90
N LEU A 309 -4.86 -3.83 17.05
CA LEU A 309 -3.82 -4.81 17.27
C LEU A 309 -2.79 -4.39 18.33
N GLY A 310 -3.30 -3.88 19.44
CA GLY A 310 -2.53 -3.71 20.65
C GLY A 310 -1.64 -2.49 20.69
N GLY A 311 -1.96 -1.61 21.52
CA GLY A 311 -1.33 -0.60 22.39
C GLY A 311 0.05 -0.02 22.11
N ALA A 312 0.71 -0.41 21.03
CA ALA A 312 2.10 -0.05 20.73
C ALA A 312 2.26 0.72 19.41
N ASN A 313 1.17 1.14 18.76
CA ASN A 313 1.29 1.82 17.49
C ASN A 313 1.39 3.35 17.63
N LYS A 314 2.55 3.82 18.11
CA LYS A 314 2.84 5.25 18.24
C LYS A 314 2.88 6.00 16.89
N LEU A 315 3.02 5.28 15.77
CA LEU A 315 2.94 5.86 14.42
C LEU A 315 1.54 6.39 14.13
N TYR A 316 0.52 5.64 14.49
CA TYR A 316 -0.86 6.01 14.19
C TYR A 316 -1.28 7.37 14.76
N ASP A 317 -0.80 7.73 15.95
CA ASP A 317 -1.23 8.96 16.62
C ASP A 317 -0.79 10.23 15.88
N GLY A 318 0.35 10.18 15.20
CA GLY A 318 0.91 11.34 14.51
C GLY A 318 1.03 11.19 13.00
N GLU A 319 0.85 10.01 12.43
CA GLU A 319 1.04 9.78 11.00
C GLU A 319 -0.07 10.44 10.16
N LEU A 320 0.34 11.06 9.05
CA LEU A 320 -0.52 11.51 7.96
C LEU A 320 0.22 11.28 6.63
N SER A 321 -0.41 10.59 5.70
CA SER A 321 0.18 10.27 4.40
C SER A 321 -0.15 11.34 3.37
N LEU A 322 0.84 12.15 2.96
CA LEU A 322 0.66 13.17 1.94
C LEU A 322 0.63 12.55 0.55
N ILE A 323 -0.26 13.06 -0.29
CA ILE A 323 -0.48 12.55 -1.64
C ILE A 323 0.65 13.02 -2.55
N CYS A 324 1.29 12.05 -3.23
CA CYS A 324 2.35 12.30 -4.23
C CYS A 324 2.13 11.54 -5.53
N ASP A 325 0.94 10.95 -5.73
CA ASP A 325 0.71 10.04 -6.84
C ASP A 325 0.68 10.73 -8.22
N GLN A 326 0.82 9.92 -9.26
CA GLN A 326 1.01 10.34 -10.64
C GLN A 326 -0.17 11.07 -11.28
N ARG A 327 -1.33 11.13 -10.62
CA ARG A 327 -2.51 11.88 -11.11
C ARG A 327 -2.34 13.39 -11.01
N TYR A 328 -1.39 13.83 -10.19
CA TYR A 328 -1.22 15.24 -9.80
C TYR A 328 0.10 15.80 -10.30
N GLY A 329 0.07 17.07 -10.69
CA GLY A 329 1.25 17.82 -11.08
C GLY A 329 1.69 18.82 -10.01
N THR A 330 2.71 19.62 -10.36
CA THR A 330 3.33 20.61 -9.48
C THR A 330 2.34 21.54 -8.79
N GLU A 331 1.31 22.01 -9.51
CA GLU A 331 0.34 22.97 -8.94
C GLU A 331 -0.58 22.31 -7.90
N ASP A 332 -0.97 21.05 -8.10
CA ASP A 332 -1.77 20.33 -7.13
C ASP A 332 -0.98 20.05 -5.84
N ILE A 333 0.29 19.65 -5.98
CA ILE A 333 1.17 19.42 -4.84
C ILE A 333 1.43 20.72 -4.08
N LYS A 334 1.68 21.83 -4.78
CA LYS A 334 1.81 23.16 -4.14
C LYS A 334 0.54 23.55 -3.40
N ARG A 335 -0.65 23.30 -3.97
CA ARG A 335 -1.93 23.56 -3.30
C ARG A 335 -2.05 22.75 -2.01
N GLN A 336 -1.73 21.45 -2.04
CA GLN A 336 -1.70 20.62 -0.84
C GLN A 336 -0.77 21.20 0.23
N MET A 337 0.45 21.57 -0.15
CA MET A 337 1.45 22.09 0.79
C MET A 337 1.11 23.50 1.30
N THR A 338 0.49 24.36 0.49
CA THR A 338 -0.01 25.67 0.91
C THR A 338 -1.06 25.53 2.01
N LEU A 339 -2.05 24.64 1.83
CA LEU A 339 -3.08 24.39 2.84
C LEU A 339 -2.49 23.90 4.16
N ILE A 340 -1.47 23.02 4.10
CA ILE A 340 -0.75 22.55 5.29
C ILE A 340 -0.01 23.71 5.96
N SER A 341 0.69 24.54 5.18
CA SER A 341 1.44 25.69 5.69
C SER A 341 0.53 26.72 6.35
N GLU A 342 -0.60 27.06 5.72
CA GLU A 342 -1.59 28.00 6.26
C GLU A 342 -2.14 27.50 7.60
N PHE A 343 -2.49 26.21 7.69
CA PHE A 343 -2.98 25.62 8.93
C PHE A 343 -1.94 25.67 10.04
N ILE A 344 -0.70 25.23 9.75
CA ILE A 344 0.40 25.19 10.74
C ILE A 344 0.74 26.60 11.23
N ASN A 345 0.83 27.58 10.33
CA ASN A 345 1.12 28.98 10.70
C ASN A 345 -0.02 29.59 11.53
N GLY A 346 -1.28 29.27 11.21
CA GLY A 346 -2.44 29.73 11.99
C GLY A 346 -2.52 29.08 13.40
N TYR A 347 -1.99 27.87 13.56
CA TYR A 347 -1.91 27.19 14.86
C TYR A 347 -0.82 27.79 15.79
N LEU A 348 0.24 28.35 15.22
CA LEU A 348 1.37 28.90 15.96
C LEU A 348 1.16 30.34 16.43
N LEU A 349 0.13 31.04 15.94
CA LEU A 349 -0.28 32.38 16.34
C LEU A 349 -1.24 32.35 17.53
#